data_bf439af4631f03b35dc0aa2a77c53d29
#
_entry.id   bf439af4631f03b35dc0aa2a77c53d29
#
_cell.length_a   1.000
_cell.length_b   1.000
_cell.length_c   1.000
_cell.angle_alpha   90.00
_cell.angle_beta   90.00
_cell.angle_gamma   90.00
#
_symmetry.space_group_name_H-M   'P 1'
#
loop_
_entity.id
_entity.type
_entity.pdbx_description
1 polymer ?
#
loop_
_entity_poly.entity_id
_entity_poly.type
_entity_poly.pdbx_seq_one_letter_code
_entity_poly.pdbx_strand_id
1 'polypeptide(L)'
;IADVRYHGVKKSERTDLESKLGMVKGMQITPNTVDRAKTLIKRYFDDKGFKNAEVIIAQKDDPSNENQVIVDIDIDKKEKIKVHAIHITGNSAIKTSKLKKVMKKTNEKGKLLNLFRTKKFVPENFEADKQLIIDKYNELGYRDAMIVKDSVAQYDEKTVDVYMDIDEGQKYYLRNVT
;
A
#
# COMPACT_ATOMS: atom_id res chain seq x y z
N ILE A 1 -12.70 22.96 18.25
CA ILE A 1 -13.47 21.95 17.51
C ILE A 1 -14.70 21.58 18.33
N ALA A 2 -15.92 21.78 17.79
CA ALA A 2 -17.17 21.32 18.39
C ALA A 2 -17.47 19.86 18.03
N ASP A 3 -17.22 19.51 16.76
CA ASP A 3 -17.46 18.17 16.23
C ASP A 3 -16.55 17.87 15.04
N VAL A 4 -16.28 16.57 14.77
CA VAL A 4 -15.54 16.11 13.58
C VAL A 4 -16.39 15.09 12.83
N ARG A 5 -16.70 15.39 11.58
CA ARG A 5 -17.56 14.56 10.72
C ARG A 5 -16.77 13.98 9.56
N TYR A 6 -16.93 12.69 9.34
CA TYR A 6 -16.24 11.96 8.28
C TYR A 6 -17.25 11.48 7.23
N HIS A 7 -16.98 11.78 5.96
CA HIS A 7 -17.80 11.38 4.82
C HIS A 7 -16.97 10.51 3.86
N GLY A 8 -17.62 9.62 3.11
CA GLY A 8 -16.96 8.74 2.12
C GLY A 8 -16.21 7.54 2.69
N VAL A 9 -16.32 7.26 3.99
CA VAL A 9 -15.61 6.17 4.68
C VAL A 9 -16.56 5.18 5.36
N LYS A 10 -16.08 3.95 5.53
CA LYS A 10 -16.78 2.93 6.32
C LYS A 10 -16.60 3.19 7.82
N LYS A 11 -17.49 2.63 8.64
CA LYS A 11 -17.43 2.77 10.12
C LYS A 11 -16.07 2.37 10.70
N SER A 12 -15.50 1.24 10.25
CA SER A 12 -14.18 0.79 10.70
C SER A 12 -13.06 1.76 10.29
N GLU A 13 -13.10 2.28 9.06
CA GLU A 13 -12.12 3.26 8.58
C GLU A 13 -12.21 4.56 9.37
N ARG A 14 -13.44 5.01 9.69
CA ARG A 14 -13.68 6.17 10.56
C ARG A 14 -13.01 5.98 11.92
N THR A 15 -13.26 4.86 12.60
CA THR A 15 -12.65 4.56 13.91
C THR A 15 -11.12 4.58 13.86
N ASP A 16 -10.53 3.98 12.80
CA ASP A 16 -9.09 4.00 12.59
C ASP A 16 -8.55 5.44 12.41
N LEU A 17 -9.26 6.25 11.62
CA LEU A 17 -8.86 7.64 11.36
C LEU A 17 -9.02 8.51 12.60
N GLU A 18 -10.09 8.37 13.37
CA GLU A 18 -10.29 9.08 14.63
C GLU A 18 -9.11 8.85 15.59
N SER A 19 -8.69 7.58 15.72
CA SER A 19 -7.53 7.22 16.54
C SER A 19 -6.22 7.81 16.04
N LYS A 20 -6.00 7.80 14.70
CA LYS A 20 -4.74 8.28 14.09
C LYS A 20 -4.62 9.80 14.04
N LEU A 21 -5.72 10.50 13.81
CA LEU A 21 -5.73 11.95 13.67
C LEU A 21 -5.67 12.66 15.02
N GLY A 22 -6.27 12.06 16.07
CA GLY A 22 -6.33 12.65 17.38
C GLY A 22 -7.08 13.99 17.43
N MET A 23 -7.93 14.27 16.43
CA MET A 23 -8.76 15.47 16.40
C MET A 23 -9.97 15.27 17.29
N VAL A 24 -9.96 15.89 18.45
CA VAL A 24 -11.00 15.73 19.47
C VAL A 24 -11.73 17.04 19.75
N LYS A 25 -12.95 16.94 20.29
CA LYS A 25 -13.72 18.10 20.77
C LYS A 25 -12.89 18.92 21.76
N GLY A 26 -12.99 20.23 21.68
CA GLY A 26 -12.21 21.18 22.48
C GLY A 26 -10.83 21.49 21.96
N MET A 27 -10.30 20.74 21.00
CA MET A 27 -9.00 20.99 20.40
C MET A 27 -9.03 22.25 19.51
N GLN A 28 -7.96 23.03 19.52
CA GLN A 28 -7.78 24.14 18.60
C GLN A 28 -7.41 23.60 17.21
N ILE A 29 -8.07 24.09 16.17
CA ILE A 29 -7.72 23.79 14.79
C ILE A 29 -6.83 24.86 14.21
N THR A 30 -5.76 24.46 13.56
CA THR A 30 -4.79 25.33 12.90
C THR A 30 -4.54 24.83 11.46
N PRO A 31 -4.04 25.68 10.54
CA PRO A 31 -3.65 25.22 9.20
C PRO A 31 -2.73 23.99 9.22
N ASN A 32 -1.76 23.97 10.14
CA ASN A 32 -0.85 22.83 10.31
C ASN A 32 -1.59 21.56 10.73
N THR A 33 -2.58 21.65 11.62
CA THR A 33 -3.42 20.50 12.01
C THR A 33 -4.17 19.95 10.82
N VAL A 34 -4.73 20.82 9.96
CA VAL A 34 -5.45 20.44 8.74
C VAL A 34 -4.53 19.74 7.74
N ASP A 35 -3.34 20.30 7.47
CA ASP A 35 -2.40 19.74 6.50
C ASP A 35 -1.84 18.38 6.96
N ARG A 36 -1.54 18.27 8.26
CA ARG A 36 -1.16 17.00 8.88
C ARG A 36 -2.26 15.95 8.75
N ALA A 37 -3.51 16.34 9.03
CA ALA A 37 -4.66 15.44 8.90
C ALA A 37 -4.83 14.95 7.45
N LYS A 38 -4.77 15.85 6.45
CA LYS A 38 -4.82 15.49 5.03
C LYS A 38 -3.73 14.47 4.67
N THR A 39 -2.49 14.71 5.10
CA THR A 39 -1.34 13.83 4.82
C THR A 39 -1.54 12.45 5.44
N LEU A 40 -1.98 12.38 6.70
CA LEU A 40 -2.23 11.12 7.38
C LEU A 40 -3.38 10.32 6.75
N ILE A 41 -4.46 10.99 6.35
CA ILE A 41 -5.60 10.34 5.67
C ILE A 41 -5.18 9.79 4.31
N LYS A 42 -4.46 10.58 3.50
CA LYS A 42 -3.95 10.12 2.19
C LYS A 42 -3.06 8.91 2.35
N ARG A 43 -2.10 8.93 3.28
CA ARG A 43 -1.22 7.79 3.57
C ARG A 43 -2.01 6.56 4.01
N TYR A 44 -2.98 6.72 4.91
CA TYR A 44 -3.84 5.62 5.35
C TYR A 44 -4.56 4.91 4.19
N PHE A 45 -5.05 5.67 3.21
CA PHE A 45 -5.71 5.10 2.04
C PHE A 45 -4.73 4.58 0.98
N ASP A 46 -3.54 5.18 0.84
CA ASP A 46 -2.47 4.67 -0.02
C ASP A 46 -2.03 3.28 0.45
N ASP A 47 -1.78 3.10 1.74
CA ASP A 47 -1.47 1.80 2.38
C ASP A 47 -2.57 0.74 2.12
N LYS A 48 -3.80 1.16 1.87
CA LYS A 48 -4.94 0.30 1.48
C LYS A 48 -5.11 0.13 -0.04
N GLY A 49 -4.24 0.71 -0.85
CA GLY A 49 -4.24 0.64 -2.31
C GLY A 49 -5.09 1.70 -3.02
N PHE A 50 -5.54 2.75 -2.30
CA PHE A 50 -6.26 3.89 -2.87
C PHE A 50 -5.32 5.08 -3.11
N LYS A 51 -4.38 4.92 -4.03
CA LYS A 51 -3.29 5.87 -4.27
C LYS A 51 -3.77 7.27 -4.69
N ASN A 52 -4.94 7.36 -5.32
CA ASN A 52 -5.51 8.60 -5.85
C ASN A 52 -6.60 9.19 -4.94
N ALA A 53 -6.63 8.83 -3.66
CA ALA A 53 -7.61 9.36 -2.71
C ALA A 53 -7.50 10.88 -2.59
N GLU A 54 -8.64 11.56 -2.71
CA GLU A 54 -8.78 13.00 -2.51
C GLU A 54 -9.37 13.27 -1.13
N VAL A 55 -8.86 14.29 -0.45
CA VAL A 55 -9.27 14.65 0.91
C VAL A 55 -9.51 16.15 0.96
N ILE A 56 -10.75 16.53 1.28
CA ILE A 56 -11.15 17.92 1.51
C ILE A 56 -11.52 18.05 2.99
N ILE A 57 -10.92 19.02 3.67
CA ILE A 57 -11.25 19.35 5.06
C ILE A 57 -11.79 20.77 5.08
N ALA A 58 -13.05 20.91 5.47
CA ALA A 58 -13.74 22.18 5.60
C ALA A 58 -14.03 22.48 7.07
N GLN A 59 -14.02 23.75 7.42
CA GLN A 59 -14.41 24.24 8.75
C GLN A 59 -15.69 25.07 8.58
N LYS A 60 -16.67 24.84 9.44
CA LYS A 60 -17.92 25.61 9.51
C LYS A 60 -18.14 26.05 10.94
N ASP A 61 -18.58 27.27 11.13
CA ASP A 61 -18.95 27.75 12.47
C ASP A 61 -20.06 26.87 13.06
N ASP A 62 -19.94 26.56 14.34
CA ASP A 62 -21.00 25.84 15.05
C ASP A 62 -22.13 26.82 15.39
N PRO A 63 -23.36 26.64 14.84
CA PRO A 63 -24.48 27.55 15.10
C PRO A 63 -24.94 27.49 16.58
N SER A 64 -24.55 26.50 17.34
CA SER A 64 -24.97 26.30 18.72
C SER A 64 -23.97 26.82 19.75
N ASN A 65 -22.72 27.09 19.34
CA ASN A 65 -21.66 27.50 20.25
C ASN A 65 -20.75 28.54 19.60
N GLU A 66 -20.69 29.74 20.20
CA GLU A 66 -19.78 30.78 19.74
C GLU A 66 -18.32 30.35 19.84
N ASN A 67 -17.52 30.80 18.87
CA ASN A 67 -16.07 30.50 18.79
C ASN A 67 -15.71 29.00 18.65
N GLN A 68 -16.66 28.17 18.21
CA GLN A 68 -16.44 26.76 17.91
C GLN A 68 -16.70 26.44 16.44
N VAL A 69 -15.98 25.46 15.90
CA VAL A 69 -16.11 25.02 14.52
C VAL A 69 -16.40 23.53 14.44
N ILE A 70 -17.23 23.15 13.49
CA ILE A 70 -17.44 21.78 13.04
C ILE A 70 -16.45 21.53 11.90
N VAL A 71 -15.71 20.44 11.97
CA VAL A 71 -14.77 20.02 10.94
C VAL A 71 -15.39 18.92 10.10
N ASP A 72 -15.67 19.22 8.84
CA ASP A 72 -16.14 18.24 7.86
C ASP A 72 -14.94 17.69 7.06
N ILE A 73 -14.75 16.38 7.09
CA ILE A 73 -13.70 15.66 6.37
C ILE A 73 -14.35 14.82 5.27
N ASP A 74 -14.28 15.30 4.03
CA ASP A 74 -14.78 14.61 2.86
C ASP A 74 -13.68 13.83 2.18
N ILE A 75 -13.88 12.51 2.00
CA ILE A 75 -12.88 11.60 1.46
C ILE A 75 -13.46 10.88 0.24
N ASP A 76 -12.91 11.16 -0.93
CA ASP A 76 -13.18 10.40 -2.14
C ASP A 76 -11.99 9.44 -2.38
N LYS A 77 -12.20 8.18 -2.10
CA LYS A 77 -11.15 7.16 -2.19
C LYS A 77 -10.73 6.85 -3.61
N LYS A 78 -11.53 7.18 -4.62
CA LYS A 78 -11.35 6.74 -6.00
C LYS A 78 -11.25 5.21 -6.12
N GLU A 79 -10.78 4.70 -7.26
CA GLU A 79 -10.56 3.26 -7.47
C GLU A 79 -9.20 2.83 -6.92
N LYS A 80 -9.12 1.57 -6.50
CA LYS A 80 -7.83 0.97 -6.12
C LYS A 80 -6.95 0.77 -7.34
N ILE A 81 -5.69 1.15 -7.22
CA ILE A 81 -4.66 0.86 -8.22
C ILE A 81 -4.46 -0.66 -8.35
N LYS A 82 -4.33 -1.15 -9.58
CA LYS A 82 -4.08 -2.57 -9.90
C LYS A 82 -2.69 -2.73 -10.49
N VAL A 83 -2.15 -3.94 -10.44
CA VAL A 83 -0.89 -4.27 -11.10
C VAL A 83 -1.17 -4.61 -12.58
N HIS A 84 -0.56 -3.85 -13.51
CA HIS A 84 -0.59 -4.14 -14.93
C HIS A 84 0.40 -5.27 -15.26
N ALA A 85 1.68 -5.08 -14.95
CA ALA A 85 2.73 -6.08 -15.17
C ALA A 85 3.75 -6.12 -14.04
N ILE A 86 4.41 -7.28 -13.88
CA ILE A 86 5.51 -7.49 -12.96
C ILE A 86 6.73 -7.87 -13.79
N HIS A 87 7.78 -7.08 -13.70
CA HIS A 87 9.04 -7.26 -14.39
C HIS A 87 10.10 -7.73 -13.40
N ILE A 88 10.69 -8.90 -13.66
CA ILE A 88 11.74 -9.48 -12.82
C ILE A 88 12.96 -9.72 -13.70
N THR A 89 14.11 -9.21 -13.29
CA THR A 89 15.41 -9.36 -13.95
C THR A 89 16.43 -10.00 -12.99
N GLY A 90 17.56 -10.47 -13.54
CA GLY A 90 18.61 -11.11 -12.74
C GLY A 90 18.32 -12.56 -12.33
N ASN A 91 17.13 -13.09 -12.60
CA ASN A 91 16.66 -14.42 -12.18
C ASN A 91 17.01 -15.51 -13.22
N SER A 92 18.23 -16.02 -13.21
CA SER A 92 18.69 -17.09 -14.11
C SER A 92 18.28 -18.50 -13.63
N ALA A 93 18.39 -18.76 -12.33
CA ALA A 93 18.13 -20.06 -11.72
C ALA A 93 16.63 -20.40 -11.60
N ILE A 94 15.77 -19.40 -11.45
CA ILE A 94 14.33 -19.59 -11.30
C ILE A 94 13.60 -18.81 -12.38
N LYS A 95 12.78 -19.48 -13.18
CA LYS A 95 11.98 -18.83 -14.23
C LYS A 95 11.06 -17.76 -13.64
N THR A 96 10.96 -16.60 -14.29
CA THR A 96 10.09 -15.47 -13.90
C THR A 96 8.64 -15.93 -13.60
N SER A 97 8.10 -16.84 -14.42
CA SER A 97 6.74 -17.36 -14.21
C SER A 97 6.58 -18.12 -12.89
N LYS A 98 7.65 -18.78 -12.39
CA LYS A 98 7.66 -19.48 -11.12
C LYS A 98 7.75 -18.48 -9.95
N LEU A 99 8.58 -17.44 -10.08
CA LEU A 99 8.66 -16.36 -9.09
C LEU A 99 7.33 -15.60 -8.96
N LYS A 100 6.69 -15.25 -10.08
CA LYS A 100 5.33 -14.64 -10.06
C LYS A 100 4.29 -15.53 -9.36
N LYS A 101 4.40 -16.86 -9.44
CA LYS A 101 3.50 -17.77 -8.71
C LYS A 101 3.75 -17.79 -7.20
N VAL A 102 4.97 -17.54 -6.76
CA VAL A 102 5.35 -17.44 -5.34
C VAL A 102 4.74 -16.19 -4.71
N MET A 103 4.64 -15.10 -5.45
CA MET A 103 3.96 -13.88 -5.03
C MET A 103 2.46 -14.16 -4.84
N LYS A 104 1.96 -14.02 -3.62
CA LYS A 104 0.58 -14.41 -3.27
C LYS A 104 -0.39 -13.24 -3.31
N LYS A 105 0.09 -12.04 -3.03
CA LYS A 105 -0.76 -10.86 -2.82
C LYS A 105 -0.63 -9.81 -3.93
N THR A 106 0.51 -9.75 -4.62
CA THR A 106 0.77 -8.86 -5.75
C THR A 106 0.67 -9.65 -7.06
N ASN A 107 -0.39 -9.43 -7.84
CA ASN A 107 -0.65 -10.22 -9.05
C ASN A 107 -1.11 -9.35 -10.21
N GLU A 108 -0.67 -9.70 -11.43
CA GLU A 108 -1.01 -8.99 -12.67
C GLU A 108 -2.51 -9.07 -12.99
N LYS A 109 -3.08 -7.95 -13.46
CA LYS A 109 -4.44 -7.86 -14.01
C LYS A 109 -4.53 -8.64 -15.32
N GLY A 110 -5.68 -9.28 -15.58
CA GLY A 110 -5.98 -9.87 -16.90
C GLY A 110 -5.37 -11.25 -17.18
N LYS A 111 -4.52 -11.78 -16.30
CA LYS A 111 -4.00 -13.15 -16.44
C LYS A 111 -5.05 -14.17 -16.00
N LEU A 112 -5.35 -15.15 -16.86
CA LEU A 112 -6.36 -16.21 -16.59
C LEU A 112 -6.03 -16.99 -15.29
N LEU A 113 -4.74 -17.24 -15.03
CA LEU A 113 -4.26 -17.93 -13.83
C LEU A 113 -4.47 -17.11 -12.54
N ASN A 114 -4.75 -15.81 -12.65
CA ASN A 114 -4.98 -14.91 -11.51
C ASN A 114 -6.47 -14.59 -11.30
N LEU A 115 -7.38 -15.38 -11.84
CA LEU A 115 -8.82 -15.09 -11.81
C LEU A 115 -9.35 -14.85 -10.38
N PHE A 116 -8.87 -15.65 -9.42
CA PHE A 116 -9.26 -15.60 -8.01
C PHE A 116 -8.25 -14.88 -7.10
N ARG A 117 -7.19 -14.27 -7.67
CA ARG A 117 -6.13 -13.59 -6.91
C ARG A 117 -6.37 -12.09 -6.85
N THR A 118 -5.92 -11.48 -5.76
CA THR A 118 -5.94 -10.01 -5.61
C THR A 118 -5.02 -9.37 -6.64
N LYS A 119 -5.56 -8.42 -7.41
CA LYS A 119 -4.84 -7.67 -8.47
C LYS A 119 -4.55 -6.22 -8.06
N LYS A 120 -4.94 -5.84 -6.85
CA LYS A 120 -4.72 -4.52 -6.28
C LYS A 120 -3.26 -4.40 -5.85
N PHE A 121 -2.66 -3.27 -6.16
CA PHE A 121 -1.34 -2.95 -5.63
C PHE A 121 -1.51 -2.38 -4.22
N VAL A 122 -0.85 -3.01 -3.26
CA VAL A 122 -0.76 -2.57 -1.87
C VAL A 122 0.72 -2.68 -1.49
N PRO A 123 1.39 -1.57 -1.13
CA PRO A 123 2.83 -1.56 -0.85
C PRO A 123 3.27 -2.62 0.16
N GLU A 124 2.58 -2.73 1.29
CA GLU A 124 2.87 -3.73 2.34
C GLU A 124 2.77 -5.17 1.83
N ASN A 125 1.82 -5.45 0.94
CA ASN A 125 1.67 -6.77 0.32
C ASN A 125 2.83 -7.07 -0.63
N PHE A 126 3.33 -6.06 -1.33
CA PHE A 126 4.49 -6.19 -2.20
C PHE A 126 5.76 -6.49 -1.41
N GLU A 127 5.97 -5.81 -0.28
CA GLU A 127 7.08 -6.13 0.63
C GLU A 127 7.03 -7.58 1.11
N ALA A 128 5.85 -8.05 1.53
CA ALA A 128 5.67 -9.45 1.94
C ALA A 128 5.94 -10.44 0.80
N ASP A 129 5.55 -10.12 -0.43
CA ASP A 129 5.80 -10.97 -1.60
C ASP A 129 7.29 -10.99 -2.01
N LYS A 130 8.03 -9.89 -1.82
CA LYS A 130 9.49 -9.86 -1.99
C LYS A 130 10.18 -10.85 -1.05
N GLN A 131 9.75 -10.92 0.22
CA GLN A 131 10.28 -11.89 1.17
C GLN A 131 10.02 -13.33 0.71
N LEU A 132 8.82 -13.64 0.21
CA LEU A 132 8.51 -14.97 -0.33
C LEU A 132 9.41 -15.37 -1.52
N ILE A 133 9.83 -14.41 -2.34
CA ILE A 133 10.79 -14.65 -3.42
C ILE A 133 12.15 -15.04 -2.83
N ILE A 134 12.66 -14.29 -1.87
CA ILE A 134 13.93 -14.60 -1.20
C ILE A 134 13.89 -15.96 -0.49
N ASP A 135 12.79 -16.24 0.23
CA ASP A 135 12.59 -17.55 0.87
C ASP A 135 12.65 -18.69 -0.15
N LYS A 136 12.09 -18.47 -1.36
CA LYS A 136 12.14 -19.47 -2.44
C LYS A 136 13.55 -19.71 -2.97
N TYR A 137 14.39 -18.69 -3.06
CA TYR A 137 15.79 -18.83 -3.39
C TYR A 137 16.57 -19.60 -2.29
N ASN A 138 16.32 -19.26 -1.03
CA ASN A 138 16.93 -19.92 0.12
C ASN A 138 16.60 -21.43 0.17
N GLU A 139 15.33 -21.80 -0.12
CA GLU A 139 14.91 -23.21 -0.23
C GLU A 139 15.72 -23.99 -1.28
N LEU A 140 16.17 -23.33 -2.34
CA LEU A 140 16.92 -23.93 -3.44
C LEU A 140 18.45 -23.88 -3.24
N GLY A 141 18.90 -23.37 -2.10
CA GLY A 141 20.30 -23.26 -1.72
C GLY A 141 20.99 -21.95 -2.08
N TYR A 142 20.28 -20.96 -2.60
CA TYR A 142 20.81 -19.63 -2.90
C TYR A 142 20.65 -18.72 -1.66
N ARG A 143 21.57 -18.85 -0.71
CA ARG A 143 21.43 -18.20 0.60
C ARG A 143 21.75 -16.71 0.60
N ASP A 144 22.50 -16.25 -0.39
CA ASP A 144 22.89 -14.84 -0.54
C ASP A 144 21.98 -14.10 -1.52
N ALA A 145 20.89 -14.75 -1.96
CA ALA A 145 19.94 -14.12 -2.88
C ALA A 145 19.29 -12.88 -2.25
N MET A 146 19.28 -11.78 -3.01
CA MET A 146 18.69 -10.51 -2.57
C MET A 146 17.99 -9.80 -3.73
N ILE A 147 17.02 -8.96 -3.42
CA ILE A 147 16.46 -7.99 -4.35
C ILE A 147 17.31 -6.72 -4.22
N VAL A 148 18.15 -6.45 -5.23
CA VAL A 148 19.08 -5.32 -5.23
C VAL A 148 18.41 -4.00 -5.57
N LYS A 149 17.31 -4.07 -6.30
CA LYS A 149 16.51 -2.90 -6.66
C LYS A 149 15.06 -3.31 -6.89
N ASP A 150 14.15 -2.47 -6.43
CA ASP A 150 12.74 -2.55 -6.80
C ASP A 150 12.17 -1.16 -7.04
N SER A 151 11.13 -1.10 -7.84
CA SER A 151 10.42 0.14 -8.12
C SER A 151 9.00 -0.14 -8.59
N VAL A 152 8.14 0.87 -8.44
CA VAL A 152 6.77 0.87 -8.92
C VAL A 152 6.60 2.11 -9.79
N ALA A 153 6.23 1.92 -11.05
CA ALA A 153 5.98 2.99 -11.98
C ALA A 153 4.50 3.02 -12.40
N GLN A 154 3.94 4.20 -12.54
CA GLN A 154 2.59 4.34 -13.05
C GLN A 154 2.55 3.97 -14.53
N TYR A 155 1.67 3.03 -14.91
CA TYR A 155 1.43 2.64 -16.30
C TYR A 155 0.29 3.45 -16.92
N ASP A 156 -0.84 3.54 -16.23
CA ASP A 156 -1.99 4.37 -16.57
C ASP A 156 -2.65 4.93 -15.29
N GLU A 157 -3.78 5.64 -15.42
CA GLU A 157 -4.48 6.24 -14.28
C GLU A 157 -4.89 5.24 -13.18
N LYS A 158 -5.02 3.95 -13.51
CA LYS A 158 -5.59 2.91 -12.64
C LYS A 158 -4.64 1.73 -12.43
N THR A 159 -3.46 1.74 -13.07
CA THR A 159 -2.53 0.61 -13.00
C THR A 159 -1.08 1.04 -12.86
N VAL A 160 -0.29 0.15 -12.27
CA VAL A 160 1.15 0.29 -12.10
C VAL A 160 1.90 -0.92 -12.64
N ASP A 161 3.11 -0.69 -13.11
CA ASP A 161 4.11 -1.73 -13.36
C ASP A 161 5.04 -1.84 -12.15
N VAL A 162 5.37 -3.07 -11.81
CA VAL A 162 6.27 -3.41 -10.70
C VAL A 162 7.55 -3.99 -11.27
N TYR A 163 8.69 -3.50 -10.82
CA TYR A 163 10.01 -3.92 -11.26
C TYR A 163 10.80 -4.46 -10.08
N MET A 164 11.52 -5.56 -10.29
CA MET A 164 12.46 -6.14 -9.32
C MET A 164 13.69 -6.63 -10.05
N ASP A 165 14.86 -6.31 -9.52
CA ASP A 165 16.15 -6.81 -9.98
C ASP A 165 16.76 -7.68 -8.87
N ILE A 166 17.09 -8.94 -9.22
CA ILE A 166 17.52 -9.97 -8.27
C ILE A 166 18.99 -10.28 -8.49
N ASP A 167 19.77 -10.28 -7.43
CA ASP A 167 21.05 -10.94 -7.38
C ASP A 167 20.85 -12.30 -6.69
N GLU A 168 21.05 -13.39 -7.45
CA GLU A 168 20.83 -14.75 -6.95
C GLU A 168 21.96 -15.22 -6.02
N GLY A 169 23.13 -14.56 -6.09
CA GLY A 169 24.34 -15.02 -5.39
C GLY A 169 24.80 -16.42 -5.85
N GLN A 170 25.56 -17.08 -5.00
CA GLN A 170 26.05 -18.43 -5.27
C GLN A 170 25.13 -19.50 -4.67
N LYS A 171 25.07 -20.65 -5.37
CA LYS A 171 24.34 -21.80 -4.84
C LYS A 171 25.22 -22.61 -3.89
N TYR A 172 24.76 -22.81 -2.66
CA TYR A 172 25.39 -23.62 -1.63
C TYR A 172 24.85 -25.05 -1.67
N TYR A 173 25.74 -26.01 -1.52
CA TYR A 173 25.43 -27.45 -1.41
C TYR A 173 25.83 -27.94 -0.03
N LEU A 174 24.92 -28.61 0.66
CA LEU A 174 25.27 -29.32 1.90
C LEU A 174 26.16 -30.53 1.53
N ARG A 175 27.43 -30.55 1.98
CA ARG A 175 28.21 -31.75 2.01
C ARG A 175 27.80 -32.55 3.24
N ASN A 176 27.87 -33.89 3.11
CA ASN A 176 27.51 -34.84 4.16
C ASN A 176 27.99 -34.38 5.53
N VAL A 177 27.07 -34.33 6.49
CA VAL A 177 27.40 -34.25 7.91
C VAL A 177 27.71 -35.69 8.35
N THR A 178 28.99 -35.99 8.52
CA THR A 178 29.44 -37.22 9.16
C THR A 178 29.36 -37.07 10.67
#